data_0a32c3d2ebae444979860b4a34edb3e3
#
_entry.id   0a32c3d2ebae444979860b4a34edb3e3
#
_cell.length_a   1.000
_cell.length_b   1.000
_cell.length_c   1.000
_cell.angle_alpha   90.00
_cell.angle_beta   90.00
_cell.angle_gamma   90.00
#
_symmetry.space_group_name_H-M   'P 1'
#
loop_
_entity.id
_entity.type
_entity.pdbx_description
1 polymer ?
#
loop_
_entity_poly.entity_id
_entity_poly.type
_entity_poly.pdbx_seq_one_letter_code
_entity_poly.pdbx_strand_id
1 'polypeptide(L)'
;MEKSYFIHDIDWDIDTTDDLKRLPVATTLTLEVEENEKEIEIVKKLENEISDIYGFCAFNFYYTEIENIKDKTYMRKFILDYAKNGFSEDNYIATLRYLVTTYCVIFDIEVDTYEWDCLIEELWNINKDRIDCTKDNFDNEMCRDLV
;
A
#
# COMPACT_ATOMS: atom_id res chain seq x y z
N MET A 1 -2.86 20.44 -10.32
CA MET A 1 -3.61 19.21 -10.58
C MET A 1 -3.39 18.19 -9.45
N GLU A 2 -4.40 17.45 -9.13
CA GLU A 2 -4.27 16.43 -8.09
C GLU A 2 -3.54 15.19 -8.61
N LYS A 3 -2.59 14.68 -7.81
CA LYS A 3 -1.92 13.42 -8.07
C LYS A 3 -1.95 12.55 -6.82
N SER A 4 -2.14 11.27 -7.01
CA SER A 4 -2.12 10.29 -5.92
C SER A 4 -0.81 9.52 -5.92
N TYR A 5 -0.32 9.22 -4.72
CA TYR A 5 0.95 8.52 -4.53
C TYR A 5 0.75 7.36 -3.56
N PHE A 6 1.32 6.23 -3.90
CA PHE A 6 1.48 5.09 -3.01
C PHE A 6 2.85 5.20 -2.35
N ILE A 7 2.85 5.26 -1.03
CA ILE A 7 4.05 5.41 -0.21
C ILE A 7 4.22 4.14 0.59
N HIS A 8 5.41 3.54 0.55
CA HIS A 8 5.65 2.27 1.22
C HIS A 8 7.07 2.18 1.77
N ASP A 9 7.31 1.14 2.55
CA ASP A 9 8.58 0.93 3.26
C ASP A 9 8.98 2.18 4.05
N ILE A 10 8.03 2.72 4.81
CA ILE A 10 8.22 3.94 5.58
C ILE A 10 9.10 3.62 6.79
N ASP A 11 10.22 4.32 6.89
CA ASP A 11 11.14 4.25 8.02
C ASP A 11 10.90 5.46 8.92
N TRP A 12 10.20 5.24 10.02
CA TRP A 12 9.76 6.30 10.91
C TRP A 12 10.86 6.73 11.89
N ASP A 13 10.98 8.04 12.12
CA ASP A 13 11.85 8.63 13.13
C ASP A 13 11.14 8.59 14.48
N ILE A 14 11.28 7.49 15.19
CA ILE A 14 10.64 7.26 16.49
C ILE A 14 11.60 6.60 17.47
N ASP A 15 11.38 6.90 18.75
CA ASP A 15 12.25 6.42 19.84
C ASP A 15 11.72 5.15 20.53
N THR A 16 10.46 4.78 20.29
CA THR A 16 9.83 3.65 20.99
C THR A 16 9.18 2.66 20.01
N THR A 17 9.24 1.36 20.37
CA THR A 17 8.58 0.31 19.60
C THR A 17 7.07 0.37 19.69
N ASP A 18 6.51 0.94 20.76
CA ASP A 18 5.07 1.09 20.91
C ASP A 18 4.51 2.08 19.90
N ASP A 19 5.23 3.18 19.63
CA ASP A 19 4.83 4.13 18.59
C ASP A 19 4.92 3.48 17.19
N LEU A 20 5.96 2.67 16.94
CA LEU A 20 6.13 1.96 15.69
C LEU A 20 4.94 1.06 15.38
N LYS A 21 4.39 0.38 16.38
CA LYS A 21 3.24 -0.53 16.20
C LYS A 21 1.97 0.17 15.74
N ARG A 22 1.84 1.48 16.01
CA ARG A 22 0.67 2.29 15.64
C ARG A 22 0.82 2.98 14.30
N LEU A 23 2.01 2.96 13.72
CA LEU A 23 2.30 3.65 12.46
C LEU A 23 2.21 2.69 11.29
N PRO A 24 1.66 3.13 10.15
CA PRO A 24 1.53 2.25 8.98
C PRO A 24 2.88 2.02 8.30
N VAL A 25 3.02 0.87 7.64
CA VAL A 25 4.17 0.59 6.77
C VAL A 25 3.98 1.20 5.39
N ALA A 26 2.73 1.49 5.02
CA ALA A 26 2.36 2.05 3.73
C ALA A 26 1.14 2.94 3.86
N THR A 27 1.01 3.89 2.96
CA THR A 27 -0.15 4.77 2.89
C THR A 27 -0.33 5.30 1.46
N THR A 28 -1.47 5.91 1.21
CA THR A 28 -1.79 6.55 -0.07
C THR A 28 -2.15 8.00 0.20
N LEU A 29 -1.52 8.91 -0.52
CA LEU A 29 -1.77 10.35 -0.37
C LEU A 29 -2.14 10.96 -1.71
N THR A 30 -3.00 11.98 -1.67
CA THR A 30 -3.34 12.80 -2.83
C THR A 30 -2.90 14.24 -2.56
N LEU A 31 -2.12 14.80 -3.48
CA LEU A 31 -1.54 16.13 -3.37
C LEU A 31 -1.91 17.00 -4.56
N GLU A 32 -1.98 18.31 -4.31
CA GLU A 32 -1.96 19.29 -5.40
C GLU A 32 -0.51 19.45 -5.88
N VAL A 33 -0.28 19.24 -7.16
CA VAL A 33 1.05 19.32 -7.78
C VAL A 33 0.97 20.20 -9.01
N GLU A 34 2.01 20.99 -9.23
CA GLU A 34 2.15 21.78 -10.45
C GLU A 34 2.65 20.89 -11.58
N GLU A 35 2.32 21.26 -12.83
CA GLU A 35 2.61 20.46 -14.02
C GLU A 35 4.09 20.08 -14.15
N ASN A 36 5.00 21.00 -13.80
CA ASN A 36 6.44 20.78 -13.92
C ASN A 36 7.15 20.78 -12.55
N GLU A 37 6.46 20.34 -11.51
CA GLU A 37 7.04 20.31 -10.18
C GLU A 37 8.21 19.33 -10.10
N LYS A 38 9.29 19.76 -9.46
CA LYS A 38 10.49 18.93 -9.32
C LYS A 38 10.29 17.83 -8.32
N GLU A 39 10.96 16.69 -8.55
CA GLU A 39 10.87 15.52 -7.66
C GLU A 39 11.18 15.88 -6.21
N ILE A 40 12.21 16.70 -5.97
CA ILE A 40 12.57 17.11 -4.60
C ILE A 40 11.44 17.86 -3.90
N GLU A 41 10.67 18.65 -4.63
CA GLU A 41 9.52 19.39 -4.07
C GLU A 41 8.36 18.44 -3.77
N ILE A 42 8.13 17.46 -4.62
CA ILE A 42 7.12 16.42 -4.40
C ILE A 42 7.47 15.62 -3.14
N VAL A 43 8.73 15.21 -3.00
CA VAL A 43 9.19 14.47 -1.80
C VAL A 43 8.96 15.29 -0.53
N LYS A 44 9.25 16.57 -0.54
CA LYS A 44 9.00 17.45 0.62
C LYS A 44 7.52 17.54 0.96
N LYS A 45 6.65 17.62 -0.03
CA LYS A 45 5.20 17.62 0.19
C LYS A 45 4.74 16.31 0.81
N LEU A 46 5.25 15.18 0.31
CA LEU A 46 4.93 13.86 0.87
C LEU A 46 5.40 13.73 2.31
N GLU A 47 6.62 14.16 2.62
CA GLU A 47 7.15 14.16 3.99
C GLU A 47 6.28 14.98 4.94
N ASN A 48 5.89 16.17 4.51
CA ASN A 48 5.05 17.06 5.31
C ASN A 48 3.67 16.47 5.56
N GLU A 49 3.04 15.90 4.54
CA GLU A 49 1.73 15.25 4.69
C GLU A 49 1.77 14.06 5.63
N ILE A 50 2.79 13.21 5.51
CA ILE A 50 2.99 12.07 6.41
C ILE A 50 3.12 12.57 7.86
N SER A 51 3.96 13.58 8.08
CA SER A 51 4.18 14.15 9.40
C SER A 51 2.89 14.76 9.96
N ASP A 52 2.12 15.46 9.15
CA ASP A 52 0.87 16.10 9.59
C ASP A 52 -0.21 15.05 9.94
N ILE A 53 -0.32 13.99 9.16
CA ILE A 53 -1.34 12.97 9.36
C ILE A 53 -1.01 12.07 10.56
N TYR A 54 0.24 11.63 10.68
CA TYR A 54 0.62 10.60 11.66
C TYR A 54 1.33 11.14 12.89
N GLY A 55 1.75 12.40 12.88
CA GLY A 55 2.39 13.05 14.02
C GLY A 55 3.88 12.72 14.22
N PHE A 56 4.49 11.99 13.29
CA PHE A 56 5.91 11.63 13.33
C PHE A 56 6.54 11.86 11.97
N CYS A 57 7.84 12.17 11.98
CA CYS A 57 8.60 12.33 10.74
C CYS A 57 9.08 10.97 10.24
N ALA A 58 9.21 10.83 8.93
CA ALA A 58 9.81 9.66 8.31
C ALA A 58 11.26 9.98 7.93
N PHE A 59 12.20 9.08 8.27
CA PHE A 59 13.58 9.17 7.78
C PHE A 59 13.66 8.92 6.30
N ASN A 60 12.90 7.92 5.81
CA ASN A 60 12.96 7.47 4.43
C ASN A 60 11.67 6.76 4.05
N PHE A 61 11.38 6.73 2.77
CA PHE A 61 10.27 5.97 2.20
C PHE A 61 10.46 5.85 0.69
N TYR A 62 9.75 4.89 0.10
CA TYR A 62 9.61 4.80 -1.36
C TYR A 62 8.23 5.32 -1.76
N TYR A 63 8.12 5.85 -2.97
CA TYR A 63 6.83 6.30 -3.47
C TYR A 63 6.68 6.01 -4.95
N THR A 64 5.44 5.79 -5.36
CA THR A 64 5.06 5.54 -6.74
C THR A 64 3.78 6.31 -7.05
N GLU A 65 3.74 7.02 -8.16
CA GLU A 65 2.53 7.70 -8.57
C GLU A 65 1.46 6.69 -8.97
N ILE A 66 0.23 6.92 -8.50
CA ILE A 66 -0.95 6.18 -8.94
C ILE A 66 -1.67 7.08 -9.95
N GLU A 67 -1.57 6.73 -11.22
CA GLU A 67 -2.10 7.59 -12.29
C GLU A 67 -3.62 7.62 -12.32
N ASN A 68 -4.29 6.54 -11.93
CA ASN A 68 -5.74 6.45 -11.99
C ASN A 68 -6.33 5.64 -10.83
N ILE A 69 -6.34 6.25 -9.65
CA ILE A 69 -6.79 5.58 -8.42
C ILE A 69 -8.28 5.19 -8.44
N LYS A 70 -9.07 5.83 -9.31
CA LYS A 70 -10.51 5.55 -9.43
C LYS A 70 -10.85 4.52 -10.50
N ASP A 71 -9.86 4.03 -11.23
CA ASP A 71 -10.06 3.01 -12.24
C ASP A 71 -9.77 1.63 -11.64
N LYS A 72 -10.79 0.77 -11.63
CA LYS A 72 -10.72 -0.56 -11.02
C LYS A 72 -9.70 -1.46 -11.71
N THR A 73 -9.70 -1.47 -13.05
CA THR A 73 -8.76 -2.26 -13.85
C THR A 73 -7.32 -1.79 -13.62
N TYR A 74 -7.11 -0.48 -13.61
CA TYR A 74 -5.80 0.10 -13.31
C TYR A 74 -5.31 -0.30 -11.92
N MET A 75 -6.15 -0.15 -10.90
CA MET A 75 -5.76 -0.45 -9.53
C MET A 75 -5.49 -1.94 -9.31
N ARG A 76 -6.29 -2.81 -9.94
CA ARG A 76 -6.04 -4.25 -9.86
C ARG A 76 -4.69 -4.60 -10.46
N LYS A 77 -4.36 -4.05 -11.63
CA LYS A 77 -3.05 -4.24 -12.26
C LYS A 77 -1.92 -3.68 -11.39
N PHE A 78 -2.13 -2.51 -10.78
CA PHE A 78 -1.15 -1.90 -9.89
C PHE A 78 -0.78 -2.83 -8.74
N ILE A 79 -1.79 -3.45 -8.10
CA ILE A 79 -1.58 -4.39 -7.00
C ILE A 79 -0.82 -5.64 -7.48
N LEU A 80 -1.20 -6.20 -8.62
CA LEU A 80 -0.54 -7.39 -9.17
C LEU A 80 0.90 -7.09 -9.56
N ASP A 81 1.17 -5.94 -10.16
CA ASP A 81 2.52 -5.52 -10.51
C ASP A 81 3.38 -5.31 -9.25
N TYR A 82 2.82 -4.70 -8.21
CA TYR A 82 3.52 -4.59 -6.93
C TYR A 82 3.84 -5.97 -6.35
N ALA A 83 2.89 -6.89 -6.38
CA ALA A 83 3.09 -8.24 -5.86
C ALA A 83 4.24 -8.97 -6.59
N LYS A 84 4.35 -8.78 -7.91
CA LYS A 84 5.40 -9.40 -8.71
C LYS A 84 6.77 -8.78 -8.49
N ASN A 85 6.85 -7.46 -8.34
CA ASN A 85 8.10 -6.70 -8.44
C ASN A 85 8.54 -6.06 -7.12
N GLY A 86 7.63 -5.90 -6.17
CA GLY A 86 7.87 -5.19 -4.92
C GLY A 86 8.23 -6.07 -3.73
N PHE A 87 8.56 -7.34 -3.95
CA PHE A 87 8.83 -8.26 -2.86
C PHE A 87 10.00 -7.77 -2.01
N SER A 88 9.76 -7.67 -0.70
CA SER A 88 10.73 -7.33 0.33
C SER A 88 10.41 -8.16 1.57
N GLU A 89 11.45 -8.67 2.23
CA GLU A 89 11.28 -9.62 3.34
C GLU A 89 10.54 -9.04 4.55
N ASP A 90 10.71 -7.75 4.83
CA ASP A 90 10.26 -7.18 6.11
C ASP A 90 8.78 -6.75 6.10
N ASN A 91 8.34 -6.01 5.09
CA ASN A 91 7.03 -5.36 5.10
C ASN A 91 6.10 -5.78 3.96
N TYR A 92 6.49 -6.80 3.20
CA TYR A 92 5.79 -7.15 1.96
C TYR A 92 4.32 -7.52 2.20
N ILE A 93 4.06 -8.43 3.14
CA ILE A 93 2.69 -8.89 3.41
C ILE A 93 1.82 -7.75 3.96
N ALA A 94 2.35 -6.94 4.86
CA ALA A 94 1.62 -5.80 5.40
C ALA A 94 1.31 -4.75 4.33
N THR A 95 2.26 -4.50 3.43
CA THR A 95 2.08 -3.56 2.32
C THR A 95 1.06 -4.09 1.30
N LEU A 96 1.15 -5.38 0.97
CA LEU A 96 0.21 -6.02 0.06
C LEU A 96 -1.22 -5.98 0.65
N ARG A 97 -1.36 -6.28 1.94
CA ARG A 97 -2.64 -6.17 2.65
C ARG A 97 -3.20 -4.75 2.57
N TYR A 98 -2.35 -3.74 2.77
CA TYR A 98 -2.76 -2.35 2.64
C TYR A 98 -3.34 -2.05 1.26
N LEU A 99 -2.68 -2.50 0.21
CA LEU A 99 -3.16 -2.30 -1.17
C LEU A 99 -4.48 -3.02 -1.43
N VAL A 100 -4.61 -4.26 -0.97
CA VAL A 100 -5.85 -5.04 -1.11
C VAL A 100 -6.99 -4.36 -0.36
N THR A 101 -6.74 -3.93 0.87
CA THR A 101 -7.74 -3.21 1.69
C THR A 101 -8.17 -1.92 1.00
N THR A 102 -7.23 -1.14 0.50
CA THR A 102 -7.51 0.11 -0.23
C THR A 102 -8.37 -0.14 -1.47
N TYR A 103 -8.03 -1.16 -2.25
CA TYR A 103 -8.80 -1.55 -3.42
C TYR A 103 -10.24 -1.93 -3.05
N CYS A 104 -10.40 -2.75 -2.03
CA CYS A 104 -11.72 -3.19 -1.58
C CYS A 104 -12.57 -2.04 -1.05
N VAL A 105 -11.96 -1.09 -0.34
CA VAL A 105 -12.66 0.09 0.18
C VAL A 105 -13.09 1.02 -0.97
N ILE A 106 -12.18 1.31 -1.90
CA ILE A 106 -12.48 2.24 -3.00
C ILE A 106 -13.61 1.69 -3.90
N PHE A 107 -13.57 0.39 -4.19
CA PHE A 107 -14.48 -0.22 -5.16
C PHE A 107 -15.62 -1.03 -4.53
N ASP A 108 -15.78 -0.93 -3.22
CA ASP A 108 -16.85 -1.59 -2.46
C ASP A 108 -16.91 -3.11 -2.73
N ILE A 109 -15.76 -3.77 -2.58
CA ILE A 109 -15.63 -5.21 -2.75
C ILE A 109 -15.63 -5.88 -1.39
N GLU A 110 -16.57 -6.78 -1.16
CA GLU A 110 -16.65 -7.54 0.09
C GLU A 110 -15.82 -8.82 0.03
N VAL A 111 -15.32 -9.24 1.20
CA VAL A 111 -14.62 -10.51 1.37
C VAL A 111 -15.57 -11.67 1.02
N ASP A 112 -15.02 -12.73 0.46
CA ASP A 112 -15.73 -13.94 0.04
C ASP A 112 -16.70 -13.74 -1.15
N THR A 113 -16.55 -12.64 -1.87
CA THR A 113 -17.24 -12.46 -3.16
C THR A 113 -16.36 -13.01 -4.30
N TYR A 114 -16.97 -13.17 -5.47
CA TYR A 114 -16.24 -13.64 -6.66
C TYR A 114 -15.08 -12.72 -7.02
N GLU A 115 -15.27 -11.40 -6.96
CA GLU A 115 -14.20 -10.44 -7.25
C GLU A 115 -13.04 -10.54 -6.25
N TRP A 116 -13.37 -10.69 -4.98
CA TRP A 116 -12.38 -10.93 -3.94
C TRP A 116 -11.59 -12.20 -4.21
N ASP A 117 -12.29 -13.31 -4.43
CA ASP A 117 -11.67 -14.61 -4.64
C ASP A 117 -10.74 -14.59 -5.86
N CYS A 118 -11.14 -13.95 -6.96
CA CYS A 118 -10.30 -13.83 -8.15
C CYS A 118 -8.99 -13.07 -7.87
N LEU A 119 -9.07 -11.95 -7.17
CA LEU A 119 -7.88 -11.17 -6.84
C LEU A 119 -6.96 -11.95 -5.90
N ILE A 120 -7.50 -12.53 -4.84
CA ILE A 120 -6.71 -13.26 -3.83
C ILE A 120 -6.07 -14.50 -4.45
N GLU A 121 -6.79 -15.21 -5.33
CA GLU A 121 -6.23 -16.36 -6.03
C GLU A 121 -5.04 -15.98 -6.91
N GLU A 122 -5.12 -14.89 -7.65
CA GLU A 122 -3.99 -14.41 -8.45
C GLU A 122 -2.81 -14.00 -7.58
N LEU A 123 -3.06 -13.32 -6.46
CA LEU A 123 -2.01 -12.94 -5.51
C LEU A 123 -1.37 -14.16 -4.87
N TRP A 124 -2.17 -15.17 -4.52
CA TRP A 124 -1.65 -16.42 -3.98
C TRP A 124 -0.74 -17.14 -4.99
N ASN A 125 -1.15 -17.21 -6.24
CA ASN A 125 -0.35 -17.84 -7.30
C ASN A 125 1.00 -17.16 -7.52
N ILE A 126 1.07 -15.84 -7.33
CA ILE A 126 2.31 -15.09 -7.38
C ILE A 126 3.22 -15.44 -6.18
N ASN A 127 2.64 -15.67 -5.01
CA ASN A 127 3.35 -15.69 -3.73
C ASN A 127 3.60 -17.09 -3.16
N LYS A 128 2.88 -18.11 -3.59
CA LYS A 128 2.92 -19.45 -2.97
C LYS A 128 4.31 -20.07 -2.86
N ASP A 129 5.22 -19.73 -3.78
CA ASP A 129 6.60 -20.22 -3.78
C ASP A 129 7.60 -19.25 -3.13
N ARG A 130 7.14 -18.07 -2.71
CA ARG A 130 7.98 -17.02 -2.12
C ARG A 130 7.84 -16.90 -0.61
N ILE A 131 6.65 -17.21 -0.10
CA ILE A 131 6.32 -17.03 1.31
C ILE A 131 6.03 -18.36 1.94
N ASP A 132 6.41 -18.50 3.21
CA ASP A 132 6.22 -19.72 3.99
C ASP A 132 4.92 -19.62 4.78
N CYS A 133 3.79 -19.80 4.09
CA CYS A 133 2.49 -19.89 4.74
C CYS A 133 1.51 -20.70 3.89
N THR A 134 0.45 -21.18 4.53
CA THR A 134 -0.63 -21.87 3.82
C THR A 134 -1.53 -20.85 3.10
N LYS A 135 -2.31 -21.34 2.14
CA LYS A 135 -3.30 -20.49 1.46
C LYS A 135 -4.30 -19.91 2.44
N ASP A 136 -4.76 -20.68 3.41
CA ASP A 136 -5.71 -20.20 4.42
C ASP A 136 -5.12 -19.05 5.25
N ASN A 137 -3.87 -19.15 5.66
CA ASN A 137 -3.19 -18.08 6.38
C ASN A 137 -3.00 -16.84 5.52
N PHE A 138 -2.66 -17.02 4.23
CA PHE A 138 -2.56 -15.92 3.30
C PHE A 138 -3.90 -15.20 3.12
N ASP A 139 -4.98 -15.96 2.91
CA ASP A 139 -6.33 -15.39 2.77
C ASP A 139 -6.72 -14.59 4.02
N ASN A 140 -6.42 -15.13 5.21
CA ASN A 140 -6.69 -14.45 6.48
C ASN A 140 -5.90 -13.14 6.62
N GLU A 141 -4.64 -13.13 6.19
CA GLU A 141 -3.82 -11.92 6.21
C GLU A 141 -4.40 -10.85 5.27
N MET A 142 -4.86 -11.24 4.08
CA MET A 142 -5.38 -10.29 3.10
C MET A 142 -6.72 -9.67 3.51
N CYS A 143 -7.52 -10.35 4.32
CA CYS A 143 -8.81 -9.81 4.78
C CYS A 143 -8.78 -9.23 6.20
N ARG A 144 -7.64 -9.24 6.87
CA ARG A 144 -7.50 -8.90 8.27
C ARG A 144 -8.08 -7.53 8.66
N ASP A 145 -7.88 -6.54 7.80
CA ASP A 145 -8.35 -5.18 8.05
C ASP A 145 -9.79 -4.93 7.54
N LEU A 146 -10.40 -5.94 6.90
CA LEU A 146 -11.73 -5.85 6.29
C LEU A 146 -12.81 -6.56 7.11
N VAL A 147 -12.42 -7.33 8.10
CA VAL A 147 -13.35 -8.10 8.95
C VAL A 147 -13.24 -7.75 10.43
#